data_9f6314a9f0a4fa79e81f6d91173b80df
#
_entry.id   9f6314a9f0a4fa79e81f6d91173b80df
#
_cell.length_a   1.000
_cell.length_b   1.000
_cell.length_c   1.000
_cell.angle_alpha   90.00
_cell.angle_beta   90.00
_cell.angle_gamma   90.00
#
_symmetry.space_group_name_H-M   'P 1'
#
loop_
_entity.id
_entity.type
_entity.pdbx_description
1 polymer ?
#
loop_
_entity_poly.entity_id
_entity_poly.type
_entity_poly.pdbx_seq_one_letter_code
_entity_poly.pdbx_strand_id
1 'polypeptide(L)'
;MTLTVTIPGTPPREVSPNARVGWQARARHTKAYRQTAYLATMAAGRVAFDGDRPVYLALRYAWETGRKSLDHDNALALAKAGLDGVADALGVNDRQFRCESVEQVRDPEGRGFTVIELWQGGDG
;
A
#
# COMPACT_ATOMS: atom_id res chain seq x y z
N MET A 1 6.27 9.77 -15.52
CA MET A 1 7.06 9.75 -14.28
C MET A 1 6.46 8.74 -13.31
N THR A 2 7.30 7.91 -12.71
CA THR A 2 6.86 6.85 -11.81
C THR A 2 7.49 7.06 -10.44
N LEU A 3 6.70 6.93 -9.39
CA LEU A 3 7.19 6.95 -8.02
C LEU A 3 7.12 5.52 -7.47
N THR A 4 8.24 5.04 -6.94
CA THR A 4 8.29 3.72 -6.30
C THR A 4 8.43 3.90 -4.80
N VAL A 5 7.46 3.40 -4.06
CA VAL A 5 7.43 3.46 -2.60
C VAL A 5 7.65 2.05 -2.05
N THR A 6 8.66 1.90 -1.20
CA THR A 6 8.90 0.64 -0.51
C THR A 6 8.55 0.83 0.96
N ILE A 7 7.53 0.10 1.40
CA ILE A 7 7.09 0.14 2.79
C ILE A 7 7.74 -1.03 3.52
N PRO A 8 8.46 -0.78 4.62
CA PRO A 8 9.01 -1.89 5.42
C PRO A 8 7.87 -2.70 6.03
N GLY A 9 7.93 -4.00 5.85
CA GLY A 9 6.88 -4.90 6.32
C GLY A 9 5.68 -4.99 5.39
N THR A 10 4.90 -6.02 5.60
CA THR A 10 3.61 -6.22 4.94
C THR A 10 2.50 -5.72 5.86
N PRO A 11 1.29 -5.42 5.33
CA PRO A 11 0.21 -4.96 6.20
C PRO A 11 -0.11 -5.99 7.28
N PRO A 12 -0.28 -5.55 8.55
CA PRO A 12 -0.66 -6.48 9.61
C PRO A 12 -2.02 -7.13 9.33
N ARG A 13 -2.20 -8.34 9.82
CA ARG A 13 -3.48 -9.04 9.66
C ARG A 13 -4.65 -8.26 10.22
N GLU A 14 -4.40 -7.50 11.29
CA GLU A 14 -5.41 -6.73 12.00
C GLU A 14 -6.05 -5.63 11.17
N VAL A 15 -5.39 -5.18 10.10
CA VAL A 15 -5.97 -4.16 9.21
C VAL A 15 -6.92 -4.76 8.17
N SER A 16 -6.98 -6.08 8.05
CA SER A 16 -7.89 -6.73 7.13
C SER A 16 -9.34 -6.53 7.59
N PRO A 17 -10.27 -6.23 6.67
CA PRO A 17 -11.68 -6.15 7.04
C PRO A 17 -12.24 -7.49 7.53
N ASN A 18 -11.57 -8.61 7.22
CA ASN A 18 -11.99 -9.94 7.65
C ASN A 18 -11.32 -10.39 8.95
N ALA A 19 -10.46 -9.56 9.54
CA ALA A 19 -9.77 -9.93 10.77
C ALA A 19 -10.75 -9.97 11.95
N ARG A 20 -10.63 -11.01 12.76
CA ARG A 20 -11.44 -11.17 13.97
C ARG A 20 -10.76 -10.51 15.16
N VAL A 21 -10.71 -9.21 15.14
CA VAL A 21 -10.10 -8.40 16.20
C VAL A 21 -11.08 -7.32 16.63
N GLY A 22 -10.94 -6.83 17.85
CA GLY A 22 -11.74 -5.72 18.33
C GLY A 22 -11.46 -4.46 17.51
N TRP A 23 -12.44 -3.56 17.46
CA TRP A 23 -12.32 -2.34 16.68
C TRP A 23 -11.17 -1.45 17.16
N GLN A 24 -10.86 -1.46 18.45
CA GLN A 24 -9.75 -0.66 18.99
C GLN A 24 -8.40 -1.16 18.50
N ALA A 25 -8.20 -2.48 18.47
CA ALA A 25 -6.97 -3.08 17.96
C ALA A 25 -6.82 -2.81 16.47
N ARG A 26 -7.92 -2.96 15.73
CA ARG A 26 -7.91 -2.67 14.28
C ARG A 26 -7.55 -1.22 14.02
N ALA A 27 -8.18 -0.28 14.74
CA ALA A 27 -7.90 1.15 14.56
C ALA A 27 -6.44 1.48 14.85
N ARG A 28 -5.88 0.87 15.88
CA ARG A 28 -4.49 1.08 16.27
C ARG A 28 -3.52 0.60 15.18
N HIS A 29 -3.74 -0.60 14.67
CA HIS A 29 -2.91 -1.16 13.60
C HIS A 29 -3.07 -0.41 12.29
N THR A 30 -4.28 -0.01 11.96
CA THR A 30 -4.58 0.77 10.75
C THR A 30 -3.84 2.10 10.80
N LYS A 31 -3.92 2.80 11.92
CA LYS A 31 -3.25 4.08 12.10
C LYS A 31 -1.72 3.94 11.99
N ALA A 32 -1.17 2.92 12.64
CA ALA A 32 0.27 2.68 12.62
C ALA A 32 0.76 2.36 11.21
N TYR A 33 0.05 1.51 10.49
CA TYR A 33 0.46 1.14 9.13
C TYR A 33 0.31 2.31 8.16
N ARG A 34 -0.76 3.10 8.29
CA ARG A 34 -0.97 4.31 7.51
C ARG A 34 0.19 5.29 7.72
N GLN A 35 0.65 5.47 8.96
CA GLN A 35 1.78 6.32 9.27
C GLN A 35 3.08 5.79 8.67
N THR A 36 3.30 4.49 8.74
CA THR A 36 4.47 3.86 8.14
C THR A 36 4.49 4.08 6.62
N ALA A 37 3.36 3.92 5.96
CA ALA A 37 3.23 4.16 4.52
C ALA A 37 3.46 5.64 4.18
N TYR A 38 2.94 6.54 4.98
CA TYR A 38 3.16 7.98 4.82
C TYR A 38 4.65 8.30 4.84
N LEU A 39 5.37 7.82 5.85
CA LEU A 39 6.80 8.09 5.99
C LEU A 39 7.61 7.45 4.87
N ALA A 40 7.25 6.25 4.44
CA ALA A 40 7.92 5.58 3.33
C ALA A 40 7.73 6.35 2.02
N THR A 41 6.56 6.93 1.82
CA THR A 41 6.26 7.75 0.64
C THR A 41 7.08 9.04 0.66
N MET A 42 7.16 9.70 1.81
CA MET A 42 7.98 10.89 1.95
C MET A 42 9.45 10.60 1.68
N ALA A 43 9.93 9.45 2.14
CA ALA A 43 11.32 9.03 1.91
C ALA A 43 11.60 8.68 0.45
N ALA A 44 10.59 8.23 -0.30
CA ALA A 44 10.74 7.88 -1.72
C ALA A 44 10.93 9.11 -2.61
N GLY A 45 10.54 10.28 -2.13
CA GLY A 45 10.67 11.53 -2.86
C GLY A 45 9.32 12.16 -3.17
N ARG A 46 9.37 13.31 -3.82
CA ARG A 46 8.16 14.04 -4.17
C ARG A 46 7.90 13.98 -5.65
N VAL A 47 6.71 13.54 -6.00
CA VAL A 47 6.18 13.62 -7.36
C VAL A 47 4.85 14.35 -7.27
N ALA A 48 4.71 15.41 -8.02
CA ALA A 48 3.45 16.16 -8.05
C ALA A 48 2.50 15.48 -9.02
N PHE A 49 1.55 14.72 -8.49
CA PHE A 49 0.48 14.13 -9.30
C PHE A 49 -0.67 15.11 -9.44
N ASP A 50 -1.31 15.07 -10.60
CA ASP A 50 -2.47 15.89 -10.90
C ASP A 50 -3.67 15.46 -10.03
N GLY A 51 -4.30 16.42 -9.36
CA GLY A 51 -5.43 16.14 -8.48
C GLY A 51 -6.72 15.77 -9.20
N ASP A 52 -6.78 15.96 -10.52
CA ASP A 52 -7.98 15.73 -11.32
C ASP A 52 -7.92 14.46 -12.16
N ARG A 53 -6.81 13.73 -12.11
CA ARG A 53 -6.58 12.58 -12.98
C ARG A 53 -6.35 11.32 -12.17
N PRO A 54 -6.71 10.16 -12.73
CA PRO A 54 -6.40 8.90 -12.05
C PRO A 54 -4.91 8.75 -11.80
N VAL A 55 -4.59 8.19 -10.64
CA VAL A 55 -3.24 7.77 -10.29
C VAL A 55 -3.25 6.24 -10.34
N TYR A 56 -2.52 5.68 -11.28
CA TYR A 56 -2.43 4.24 -11.44
C TYR A 56 -1.38 3.69 -10.49
N LEU A 57 -1.60 2.48 -10.01
CA LEU A 57 -0.64 1.85 -9.13
C LEU A 57 -0.54 0.35 -9.37
N ALA A 58 0.62 -0.18 -9.07
CA ALA A 58 0.90 -1.60 -9.04
C ALA A 58 1.40 -1.94 -7.64
N LEU A 59 0.78 -2.95 -7.03
CA LEU A 59 1.13 -3.43 -5.70
C LEU A 59 1.93 -4.72 -5.79
N ARG A 60 2.93 -4.84 -4.94
CA ARG A 60 3.66 -6.10 -4.75
C ARG A 60 3.84 -6.33 -3.27
N TYR A 61 3.35 -7.46 -2.78
CA TYR A 61 3.65 -7.93 -1.44
C TYR A 61 4.76 -8.96 -1.51
N ALA A 62 5.84 -8.72 -0.79
CA ALA A 62 6.88 -9.72 -0.56
C ALA A 62 6.67 -10.24 0.86
N TRP A 63 6.06 -11.42 0.96
CA TRP A 63 5.62 -11.95 2.24
C TRP A 63 6.77 -12.45 3.10
N GLU A 64 6.67 -12.18 4.38
CA GLU A 64 7.58 -12.68 5.40
C GLU A 64 7.43 -14.20 5.60
N THR A 65 8.44 -14.81 6.22
CA THR A 65 8.41 -16.23 6.55
C THR A 65 7.18 -16.56 7.39
N GLY A 66 6.49 -17.62 7.03
CA GLY A 66 5.33 -18.12 7.77
C GLY A 66 4.01 -17.49 7.35
N ARG A 67 4.03 -16.43 6.56
CA ARG A 67 2.80 -15.81 6.09
C ARG A 67 2.39 -16.36 4.73
N LYS A 68 1.12 -16.69 4.56
CA LYS A 68 0.59 -17.25 3.32
C LYS A 68 0.05 -16.17 2.41
N SER A 69 0.14 -16.41 1.11
CA SER A 69 -0.49 -15.56 0.10
C SER A 69 -2.00 -15.54 0.30
N LEU A 70 -2.61 -14.45 -0.11
CA LEU A 70 -4.05 -14.24 -0.04
C LEU A 70 -4.65 -14.34 -1.44
N ASP A 71 -5.98 -14.53 -1.51
CA ASP A 71 -6.65 -14.37 -2.78
C ASP A 71 -6.59 -12.89 -3.20
N HIS A 72 -6.90 -12.61 -4.47
CA HIS A 72 -6.73 -11.29 -5.05
C HIS A 72 -7.54 -10.22 -4.29
N ASP A 73 -8.80 -10.52 -3.99
CA ASP A 73 -9.68 -9.54 -3.34
C ASP A 73 -9.20 -9.20 -1.93
N ASN A 74 -8.77 -10.20 -1.17
CA ASN A 74 -8.25 -9.98 0.17
C ASN A 74 -6.91 -9.25 0.15
N ALA A 75 -6.05 -9.58 -0.82
CA ALA A 75 -4.78 -8.88 -0.97
C ALA A 75 -4.99 -7.40 -1.30
N LEU A 76 -5.95 -7.09 -2.16
CA LEU A 76 -6.27 -5.71 -2.49
C LEU A 76 -6.89 -4.97 -1.30
N ALA A 77 -7.82 -5.60 -0.60
CA ALA A 77 -8.47 -5.00 0.57
C ALA A 77 -7.48 -4.68 1.68
N LEU A 78 -6.46 -5.51 1.83
CA LEU A 78 -5.43 -5.33 2.84
C LEU A 78 -4.58 -4.07 2.60
N ALA A 79 -4.53 -3.59 1.36
CA ALA A 79 -3.72 -2.43 0.97
C ALA A 79 -4.29 -1.09 1.42
N LYS A 80 -5.57 -1.03 1.80
CA LYS A 80 -6.26 0.25 1.98
C LYS A 80 -5.57 1.19 2.97
N ALA A 81 -5.15 0.70 4.13
CA ALA A 81 -4.49 1.56 5.12
C ALA A 81 -3.19 2.16 4.58
N GLY A 82 -2.40 1.34 3.86
CA GLY A 82 -1.16 1.82 3.23
C GLY A 82 -1.43 2.83 2.13
N LEU A 83 -2.42 2.58 1.30
CA LEU A 83 -2.79 3.52 0.22
C LEU A 83 -3.30 4.84 0.78
N ASP A 84 -4.01 4.82 1.89
CA ASP A 84 -4.43 6.05 2.56
C ASP A 84 -3.22 6.87 3.02
N GLY A 85 -2.19 6.21 3.55
CA GLY A 85 -0.96 6.88 3.94
C GLY A 85 -0.19 7.46 2.76
N VAL A 86 -0.16 6.73 1.65
CA VAL A 86 0.45 7.22 0.40
C VAL A 86 -0.30 8.44 -0.12
N ALA A 87 -1.62 8.39 -0.13
CA ALA A 87 -2.46 9.52 -0.57
C ALA A 87 -2.21 10.75 0.29
N ASP A 88 -2.14 10.57 1.61
CA ASP A 88 -1.83 11.66 2.55
C ASP A 88 -0.50 12.34 2.20
N ALA A 89 0.53 11.53 1.96
CA ALA A 89 1.87 12.05 1.68
C ALA A 89 1.96 12.78 0.34
N LEU A 90 1.23 12.30 -0.66
CA LEU A 90 1.24 12.88 -2.00
C LEU A 90 0.25 14.04 -2.16
N GLY A 91 -0.65 14.23 -1.20
CA GLY A 91 -1.67 15.26 -1.30
C GLY A 91 -2.72 14.96 -2.35
N VAL A 92 -2.97 13.70 -2.64
CA VAL A 92 -4.00 13.28 -3.59
C VAL A 92 -5.16 12.63 -2.85
N ASN A 93 -6.30 12.52 -3.54
CA ASN A 93 -7.45 11.82 -2.99
C ASN A 93 -7.33 10.33 -3.31
N ASP A 94 -7.60 9.47 -2.34
CA ASP A 94 -7.53 8.02 -2.53
C ASP A 94 -8.50 7.53 -3.62
N ARG A 95 -9.54 8.29 -3.92
CA ARG A 95 -10.48 8.00 -5.01
C ARG A 95 -9.85 8.07 -6.39
N GLN A 96 -8.70 8.76 -6.52
CA GLN A 96 -7.97 8.83 -7.78
C GLN A 96 -7.23 7.53 -8.08
N PHE A 97 -7.01 6.70 -7.09
CA PHE A 97 -6.20 5.47 -7.25
C PHE A 97 -6.92 4.42 -8.10
N ARG A 98 -6.16 3.85 -9.03
CA ARG A 98 -6.61 2.74 -9.87
C ARG A 98 -5.55 1.65 -9.80
N CYS A 99 -5.87 0.56 -9.13
CA CYS A 99 -4.92 -0.55 -8.98
C CYS A 99 -4.92 -1.39 -10.24
N GLU A 100 -3.77 -1.43 -10.93
CA GLU A 100 -3.62 -2.17 -12.17
C GLU A 100 -3.19 -3.60 -11.94
N SER A 101 -2.44 -3.86 -10.87
CA SER A 101 -2.00 -5.21 -10.57
C SER A 101 -1.70 -5.37 -9.09
N VAL A 102 -1.87 -6.60 -8.62
CA VAL A 102 -1.46 -7.02 -7.28
C VAL A 102 -0.63 -8.28 -7.46
N GLU A 103 0.65 -8.20 -7.11
CA GLU A 103 1.56 -9.32 -7.18
C GLU A 103 1.92 -9.76 -5.77
N GLN A 104 2.05 -11.06 -5.57
CA GLN A 104 2.45 -11.62 -4.29
C GLN A 104 3.64 -12.54 -4.50
N VAL A 105 4.73 -12.23 -3.84
CA VAL A 105 5.97 -13.02 -3.90
C VAL A 105 6.43 -13.31 -2.48
N ARG A 106 7.44 -14.15 -2.36
CA ARG A 106 8.07 -14.44 -1.08
C ARG A 106 9.32 -13.57 -0.93
N ASP A 107 9.49 -12.94 0.24
CA ASP A 107 10.72 -12.22 0.51
C ASP A 107 11.83 -13.23 0.77
N PRO A 108 12.91 -13.25 -0.03
CA PRO A 108 14.02 -14.19 0.19
C PRO A 108 14.67 -14.06 1.56
N GLU A 109 14.64 -12.87 2.15
CA GLU A 109 15.21 -12.62 3.49
C GLU A 109 14.21 -12.91 4.60
N GLY A 110 12.96 -13.21 4.28
CA GLY A 110 11.95 -13.60 5.25
C GLY A 110 11.38 -12.48 6.11
N ARG A 111 11.73 -11.22 5.83
CA ARG A 111 11.30 -10.07 6.65
C ARG A 111 9.95 -9.52 6.27
N GLY A 112 9.66 -9.50 4.98
CA GLY A 112 8.45 -8.91 4.43
C GLY A 112 8.62 -7.43 4.08
N PHE A 113 8.07 -7.05 2.94
CA PHE A 113 7.96 -5.64 2.54
C PHE A 113 6.86 -5.49 1.49
N THR A 114 6.47 -4.24 1.25
CA THR A 114 5.45 -3.91 0.26
C THR A 114 6.02 -2.86 -0.70
N VAL A 115 5.83 -3.06 -1.99
CA VAL A 115 6.24 -2.10 -3.01
C VAL A 115 5.00 -1.56 -3.72
N ILE A 116 4.92 -0.25 -3.85
CA ILE A 116 3.84 0.41 -4.57
C ILE A 116 4.49 1.29 -5.63
N GLU A 117 4.20 1.01 -6.89
CA GLU A 117 4.59 1.89 -7.99
C GLU A 117 3.38 2.72 -8.40
N LEU A 118 3.59 4.04 -8.55
CA LEU A 118 2.51 4.97 -8.87
C LEU A 118 2.90 5.81 -10.08
N TRP A 119 1.91 6.05 -10.96
CA TRP A 119 2.11 6.87 -12.15
C TRP A 119 0.78 7.45 -12.62
N GLN A 120 0.88 8.49 -13.45
CA GLN A 120 -0.26 9.00 -14.20
C GLN A 120 0.07 8.84 -15.68
N GLY A 121 -0.84 8.23 -16.42
CA GLY A 121 -0.64 7.97 -17.84
C GLY A 121 -1.11 9.12 -18.70
N GLY A 122 -0.94 8.98 -19.99
CA GLY A 122 -1.55 9.85 -20.97
C GLY A 122 -0.79 11.11 -21.29
N ASP A 123 0.42 11.22 -20.84
CA ASP A 123 1.25 12.40 -21.12
C ASP A 123 2.03 12.25 -22.40
N GLY A 124 1.61 11.32 -23.14
CA GLY A 124 2.03 11.02 -24.49
C GLY A 124 3.37 11.48 -24.82
#